data_f5d9b9b2c31b932363daba87a128a84b
#
_entry.id   f5d9b9b2c31b932363daba87a128a84b
#
_cell.length_a   1.000
_cell.length_b   1.000
_cell.length_c   1.000
_cell.angle_alpha   90.00
_cell.angle_beta   90.00
_cell.angle_gamma   90.00
#
_symmetry.space_group_name_H-M   'P 1'
#
loop_
_entity.id
_entity.type
_entity.pdbx_description
1 polymer ?
#
loop_
_entity_poly.entity_id
_entity_poly.type
_entity_poly.pdbx_seq_one_letter_code
_entity_poly.pdbx_strand_id
1 'polypeptide(L)'
;MSQPHVVPVNGKKLKVFSTCSQSSAMDRESYIQNVIDVARWSEDAGCEGILVYTDNSLVDPWLVSQIIMQNTRSLCPLVAVQPVYLHPYAVAKMVSSLGHFYQRRIYLNMVAGGFKNDLVALNDTTPHDKRYLRLMEYTFIIKELLRSSEPLSYQGEFYVVDKLRMTPPLPPELIPGIFVSGSSDAGLAAAQALGATAVKYPQPAEREPDCSNDGLDSGVRVGIIAREQEGEAWHIAHARFPEDRKGQLTHQLAMKTSDSQWHKQLSQTGNGTEIGASPYWLIPFENYKTFCPYLVGSYDRVAAELARYIERGYLKIILDIPPTREELEHINVVFTRAKEMVTA
;
A
#
# COMPACT_ATOMS: atom_id res chain seq x y z
N MET A 1 26.78 -5.66 1.29
CA MET A 1 26.15 -4.45 1.86
C MET A 1 24.85 -4.92 2.52
N SER A 2 24.66 -4.66 3.82
CA SER A 2 23.44 -5.04 4.56
C SER A 2 22.27 -4.24 4.02
N GLN A 3 21.16 -4.92 3.68
CA GLN A 3 19.93 -4.26 3.22
C GLN A 3 19.41 -3.33 4.32
N PRO A 4 19.25 -2.02 4.08
CA PRO A 4 18.92 -1.04 5.12
C PRO A 4 17.52 -1.22 5.73
N HIS A 5 16.65 -2.03 5.12
CA HIS A 5 15.24 -2.18 5.51
C HIS A 5 14.90 -3.44 6.31
N VAL A 6 15.87 -4.29 6.64
CA VAL A 6 15.65 -5.54 7.37
C VAL A 6 16.35 -5.50 8.73
N VAL A 7 15.71 -4.89 9.72
CA VAL A 7 16.17 -4.98 11.13
C VAL A 7 15.00 -5.52 11.96
N PRO A 8 15.22 -6.51 12.84
CA PRO A 8 14.19 -6.96 13.75
C PRO A 8 13.93 -5.89 14.80
N VAL A 9 12.71 -5.40 14.85
CA VAL A 9 12.19 -4.60 15.96
C VAL A 9 11.31 -5.55 16.78
N ASN A 10 11.63 -5.76 18.04
CA ASN A 10 10.94 -6.72 18.92
C ASN A 10 10.75 -8.12 18.31
N GLY A 11 11.75 -8.62 17.57
CA GLY A 11 11.71 -9.92 16.88
C GLY A 11 10.92 -9.96 15.56
N LYS A 12 10.24 -8.88 15.18
CA LYS A 12 9.52 -8.74 13.90
C LYS A 12 10.34 -7.89 12.92
N LYS A 13 10.22 -8.16 11.62
CA LYS A 13 10.94 -7.41 10.58
C LYS A 13 10.13 -6.20 10.10
N LEU A 14 10.76 -5.01 10.10
CA LEU A 14 10.27 -3.87 9.34
C LEU A 14 10.38 -4.17 7.84
N LYS A 15 9.30 -3.95 7.09
CA LYS A 15 9.25 -4.11 5.63
C LYS A 15 8.79 -2.82 4.99
N VAL A 16 9.53 -2.37 3.99
CA VAL A 16 9.23 -1.16 3.23
C VAL A 16 8.82 -1.54 1.82
N PHE A 17 7.74 -0.95 1.36
CA PHE A 17 7.25 -1.04 -0.01
C PHE A 17 7.24 0.35 -0.61
N SER A 18 7.65 0.47 -1.87
CA SER A 18 7.42 1.68 -2.66
C SER A 18 6.06 1.61 -3.35
N THR A 19 5.73 2.60 -4.17
CA THR A 19 4.52 2.61 -5.00
C THR A 19 4.90 2.85 -6.46
N CYS A 20 4.30 2.10 -7.37
CA CYS A 20 4.45 2.23 -8.80
C CYS A 20 3.67 3.45 -9.33
N SER A 21 4.17 4.08 -10.37
CA SER A 21 3.50 5.17 -11.05
C SER A 21 2.17 4.73 -11.68
N GLN A 22 1.24 5.67 -11.82
CA GLN A 22 -0.06 5.45 -12.44
C GLN A 22 -0.02 5.74 -13.94
N SER A 23 -0.70 4.91 -14.74
CA SER A 23 -0.73 5.04 -16.20
C SER A 23 -1.50 6.25 -16.71
N SER A 24 -2.40 6.81 -15.91
CA SER A 24 -3.26 7.94 -16.30
C SER A 24 -2.52 9.26 -16.48
N ALA A 25 -1.28 9.38 -15.98
CA ALA A 25 -0.51 10.63 -15.99
C ALA A 25 0.56 10.70 -17.09
N MET A 26 0.72 9.65 -17.91
CA MET A 26 1.85 9.51 -18.83
C MET A 26 1.40 8.91 -20.17
N ASP A 27 2.15 9.21 -21.26
CA ASP A 27 2.04 8.45 -22.50
C ASP A 27 2.60 7.02 -22.32
N ARG A 28 2.31 6.14 -23.29
CA ARG A 28 2.64 4.73 -23.20
C ARG A 28 4.13 4.45 -23.01
N GLU A 29 4.98 5.11 -23.78
CA GLU A 29 6.43 4.81 -23.77
C GLU A 29 7.07 5.32 -22.49
N SER A 30 6.76 6.53 -22.10
CA SER A 30 7.17 7.15 -20.83
C SER A 30 6.68 6.35 -19.63
N TYR A 31 5.45 5.81 -19.67
CA TYR A 31 4.91 5.02 -18.60
C TYR A 31 5.67 3.71 -18.37
N ILE A 32 5.92 2.93 -19.45
CA ILE A 32 6.63 1.66 -19.34
C ILE A 32 8.05 1.89 -18.79
N GLN A 33 8.76 2.89 -19.34
CA GLN A 33 10.11 3.21 -18.87
C GLN A 33 10.10 3.66 -17.40
N ASN A 34 9.15 4.49 -17.00
CA ASN A 34 9.01 4.95 -15.63
C ASN A 34 8.71 3.79 -14.66
N VAL A 35 7.84 2.83 -15.04
CA VAL A 35 7.61 1.61 -14.25
C VAL A 35 8.91 0.85 -14.00
N ILE A 36 9.73 0.68 -15.04
CA ILE A 36 11.01 -0.02 -14.96
C ILE A 36 11.97 0.74 -14.04
N ASP A 37 12.09 2.05 -14.19
CA ASP A 37 13.01 2.89 -13.43
C ASP A 37 12.63 2.92 -11.96
N VAL A 38 11.36 3.18 -11.63
CA VAL A 38 10.86 3.18 -10.24
C VAL A 38 11.05 1.81 -9.60
N ALA A 39 10.81 0.72 -10.33
CA ALA A 39 11.03 -0.62 -9.80
C ALA A 39 12.52 -0.87 -9.48
N ARG A 40 13.43 -0.50 -10.36
CA ARG A 40 14.88 -0.64 -10.14
C ARG A 40 15.37 0.23 -9.00
N TRP A 41 14.94 1.48 -8.92
CA TRP A 41 15.29 2.38 -7.80
C TRP A 41 14.80 1.80 -6.47
N SER A 42 13.59 1.25 -6.45
CA SER A 42 13.02 0.63 -5.26
C SER A 42 13.79 -0.62 -4.83
N GLU A 43 14.20 -1.46 -5.79
CA GLU A 43 15.05 -2.62 -5.50
C GLU A 43 16.43 -2.19 -4.98
N ASP A 44 17.08 -1.24 -5.64
CA ASP A 44 18.39 -0.69 -5.23
C ASP A 44 18.34 -0.05 -3.84
N ALA A 45 17.22 0.62 -3.52
CA ALA A 45 16.96 1.18 -2.20
C ALA A 45 16.65 0.12 -1.13
N GLY A 46 16.50 -1.15 -1.50
CA GLY A 46 16.25 -2.27 -0.58
C GLY A 46 14.79 -2.42 -0.15
N CYS A 47 13.83 -1.91 -0.91
CA CYS A 47 12.42 -2.18 -0.67
C CYS A 47 12.12 -3.69 -0.79
N GLU A 48 11.26 -4.20 0.08
CA GLU A 48 10.71 -5.57 0.00
C GLU A 48 9.85 -5.75 -1.26
N GLY A 49 9.10 -4.70 -1.63
CA GLY A 49 8.23 -4.75 -2.79
C GLY A 49 7.75 -3.38 -3.24
N ILE A 50 6.82 -3.41 -4.19
CA ILE A 50 6.25 -2.21 -4.82
C ILE A 50 4.75 -2.38 -5.01
N LEU A 51 3.96 -1.43 -4.49
CA LEU A 51 2.51 -1.39 -4.67
C LEU A 51 2.15 -1.04 -6.11
N VAL A 52 1.30 -1.84 -6.71
CA VAL A 52 0.71 -1.60 -8.03
C VAL A 52 -0.78 -1.37 -7.87
N TYR A 53 -1.26 -0.19 -8.27
CA TYR A 53 -2.65 0.22 -8.15
C TYR A 53 -3.61 -0.55 -9.04
N THR A 54 -4.89 -0.50 -8.68
CA THR A 54 -6.01 -0.95 -9.52
C THR A 54 -7.19 0.00 -9.38
N ASP A 55 -7.73 0.44 -10.51
CA ASP A 55 -9.03 1.09 -10.65
C ASP A 55 -9.50 1.02 -12.11
N ASN A 56 -10.69 1.56 -12.41
CA ASN A 56 -11.26 1.49 -13.77
C ASN A 56 -10.50 2.31 -14.81
N SER A 57 -9.64 3.24 -14.41
CA SER A 57 -8.92 4.17 -15.29
C SER A 57 -7.47 3.77 -15.56
N LEU A 58 -6.95 2.76 -14.85
CA LEU A 58 -5.56 2.34 -14.93
C LEU A 58 -5.41 1.07 -15.76
N VAL A 59 -4.20 0.86 -16.28
CA VAL A 59 -3.83 -0.42 -16.90
C VAL A 59 -3.84 -1.54 -15.87
N ASP A 60 -4.05 -2.77 -16.34
CA ASP A 60 -4.14 -3.95 -15.48
C ASP A 60 -2.90 -4.15 -14.61
N PRO A 61 -3.04 -4.28 -13.27
CA PRO A 61 -1.92 -4.36 -12.34
C PRO A 61 -1.08 -5.63 -12.49
N TRP A 62 -1.63 -6.72 -13.05
CA TRP A 62 -0.90 -7.96 -13.26
C TRP A 62 0.09 -7.83 -14.40
N LEU A 63 -0.29 -7.13 -15.48
CA LEU A 63 0.62 -6.83 -16.60
C LEU A 63 1.75 -5.89 -16.15
N VAL A 64 1.45 -4.89 -15.36
CA VAL A 64 2.46 -4.01 -14.75
C VAL A 64 3.40 -4.80 -13.83
N SER A 65 2.85 -5.68 -13.01
CA SER A 65 3.63 -6.55 -12.12
C SER A 65 4.57 -7.47 -12.88
N GLN A 66 4.15 -7.96 -14.05
CA GLN A 66 5.01 -8.76 -14.93
C GLN A 66 6.19 -7.93 -15.46
N ILE A 67 5.97 -6.68 -15.88
CA ILE A 67 7.04 -5.77 -16.30
C ILE A 67 8.04 -5.57 -15.15
N ILE A 68 7.55 -5.31 -13.93
CA ILE A 68 8.38 -5.17 -12.73
C ILE A 68 9.24 -6.43 -12.51
N MET A 69 8.62 -7.62 -12.53
CA MET A 69 9.32 -8.88 -12.29
C MET A 69 10.37 -9.20 -13.36
N GLN A 70 10.15 -8.80 -14.60
CA GLN A 70 11.11 -8.96 -15.70
C GLN A 70 12.32 -8.02 -15.59
N ASN A 71 12.19 -6.88 -14.92
CA ASN A 71 13.21 -5.84 -14.87
C ASN A 71 13.89 -5.69 -13.50
N THR A 72 13.54 -6.54 -12.53
CA THR A 72 14.12 -6.60 -11.18
C THR A 72 14.47 -8.04 -10.83
N ARG A 73 15.29 -8.24 -9.77
CA ARG A 73 15.78 -9.57 -9.34
C ARG A 73 15.00 -10.11 -8.14
N SER A 74 14.69 -9.24 -7.17
CA SER A 74 14.14 -9.60 -5.86
C SER A 74 12.90 -8.82 -5.46
N LEU A 75 12.66 -7.64 -6.08
CA LEU A 75 11.52 -6.78 -5.74
C LEU A 75 10.19 -7.49 -5.96
N CYS A 76 9.36 -7.57 -4.92
CA CYS A 76 8.08 -8.27 -4.96
C CYS A 76 6.94 -7.31 -5.31
N PRO A 77 6.13 -7.57 -6.34
CA PRO A 77 4.90 -6.80 -6.54
C PRO A 77 3.93 -6.96 -5.35
N LEU A 78 3.34 -5.86 -4.89
CA LEU A 78 2.18 -5.81 -4.01
C LEU A 78 0.98 -5.40 -4.86
N VAL A 79 0.27 -6.38 -5.37
CA VAL A 79 -0.79 -6.19 -6.38
C VAL A 79 -2.09 -5.82 -5.69
N ALA A 80 -2.65 -4.66 -6.04
CA ALA A 80 -3.99 -4.30 -5.59
C ALA A 80 -5.04 -5.14 -6.31
N VAL A 81 -5.97 -5.72 -5.55
CA VAL A 81 -6.99 -6.65 -6.05
C VAL A 81 -8.36 -6.26 -5.52
N GLN A 82 -9.34 -6.12 -6.41
CA GLN A 82 -10.74 -5.92 -6.06
C GLN A 82 -11.58 -7.12 -6.49
N PRO A 83 -12.46 -7.66 -5.61
CA PRO A 83 -13.31 -8.80 -5.94
C PRO A 83 -14.25 -8.59 -7.13
N VAL A 84 -14.59 -7.34 -7.46
CA VAL A 84 -15.50 -7.01 -8.57
C VAL A 84 -14.86 -7.22 -9.96
N TYR A 85 -13.53 -7.19 -10.05
CA TYR A 85 -12.85 -7.27 -11.36
C TYR A 85 -12.62 -8.70 -11.84
N LEU A 86 -12.31 -9.63 -10.93
CA LEU A 86 -11.88 -10.98 -11.29
C LEU A 86 -12.46 -12.02 -10.33
N HIS A 87 -12.70 -13.22 -10.82
CA HIS A 87 -13.00 -14.37 -9.97
C HIS A 87 -11.78 -14.75 -9.11
N PRO A 88 -11.93 -15.21 -7.83
CA PRO A 88 -10.80 -15.55 -6.96
C PRO A 88 -9.85 -16.60 -7.56
N TYR A 89 -10.38 -17.54 -8.35
CA TYR A 89 -9.56 -18.48 -9.10
C TYR A 89 -8.59 -17.80 -10.07
N ALA A 90 -9.03 -16.77 -10.78
CA ALA A 90 -8.16 -16.04 -11.72
C ALA A 90 -6.99 -15.38 -11.02
N VAL A 91 -7.21 -14.77 -9.86
CA VAL A 91 -6.14 -14.18 -9.04
C VAL A 91 -5.18 -15.25 -8.52
N ALA A 92 -5.69 -16.34 -7.97
CA ALA A 92 -4.86 -17.46 -7.53
C ALA A 92 -4.03 -18.04 -8.69
N LYS A 93 -4.62 -18.15 -9.90
CA LYS A 93 -3.92 -18.61 -11.12
C LYS A 93 -2.80 -17.64 -11.51
N MET A 94 -3.02 -16.34 -11.49
CA MET A 94 -1.98 -15.35 -11.79
C MET A 94 -0.83 -15.42 -10.79
N VAL A 95 -1.13 -15.51 -9.49
CA VAL A 95 -0.12 -15.68 -8.43
C VAL A 95 0.70 -16.96 -8.66
N SER A 96 0.03 -18.10 -8.88
CA SER A 96 0.68 -19.37 -9.14
C SER A 96 1.55 -19.32 -10.40
N SER A 97 1.05 -18.74 -11.50
CA SER A 97 1.78 -18.65 -12.77
C SER A 97 3.02 -17.77 -12.66
N LEU A 98 2.87 -16.55 -12.10
CA LEU A 98 4.00 -15.63 -11.93
C LEU A 98 5.02 -16.19 -10.92
N GLY A 99 4.55 -16.81 -9.82
CA GLY A 99 5.41 -17.52 -8.89
C GLY A 99 6.20 -18.64 -9.55
N HIS A 100 5.55 -19.42 -10.43
CA HIS A 100 6.21 -20.48 -11.21
C HIS A 100 7.26 -19.92 -12.18
N PHE A 101 6.95 -18.84 -12.90
CA PHE A 101 7.86 -18.26 -13.90
C PHE A 101 9.08 -17.58 -13.27
N TYR A 102 8.88 -16.82 -12.20
CA TYR A 102 9.91 -15.94 -11.66
C TYR A 102 10.51 -16.44 -10.35
N GLN A 103 9.99 -17.51 -9.76
CA GLN A 103 10.42 -18.04 -8.44
C GLN A 103 10.49 -16.96 -7.36
N ARG A 104 9.49 -16.06 -7.37
CA ARG A 104 9.43 -14.87 -6.52
C ARG A 104 8.03 -14.68 -5.95
N ARG A 105 7.97 -14.26 -4.69
CA ARG A 105 6.73 -13.98 -3.99
C ARG A 105 6.00 -12.78 -4.61
N ILE A 106 4.68 -12.85 -4.59
CA ILE A 106 3.78 -11.74 -4.84
C ILE A 106 3.04 -11.43 -3.55
N TYR A 107 2.82 -10.16 -3.23
CA TYR A 107 1.92 -9.73 -2.17
C TYR A 107 0.58 -9.32 -2.79
N LEU A 108 -0.51 -9.51 -2.05
CA LEU A 108 -1.85 -9.09 -2.48
C LEU A 108 -2.35 -7.99 -1.55
N ASN A 109 -2.68 -6.84 -2.11
CA ASN A 109 -3.36 -5.76 -1.41
C ASN A 109 -4.85 -5.83 -1.73
N MET A 110 -5.61 -6.38 -0.79
CA MET A 110 -7.05 -6.61 -0.95
C MET A 110 -7.81 -5.32 -0.71
N VAL A 111 -8.60 -4.89 -1.69
CA VAL A 111 -9.38 -3.65 -1.69
C VAL A 111 -10.86 -3.99 -1.84
N ALA A 112 -11.68 -3.61 -0.88
CA ALA A 112 -13.13 -3.90 -0.92
C ALA A 112 -13.91 -3.07 -1.97
N GLY A 113 -13.26 -2.05 -2.54
CA GLY A 113 -13.84 -1.05 -3.43
C GLY A 113 -14.04 0.28 -2.71
N GLY A 114 -13.21 1.28 -3.02
CA GLY A 114 -13.22 2.60 -2.35
C GLY A 114 -13.93 3.69 -3.14
N PHE A 115 -13.98 3.56 -4.46
CA PHE A 115 -14.56 4.57 -5.35
C PHE A 115 -15.95 4.13 -5.82
N LYS A 116 -16.98 4.83 -5.33
CA LYS A 116 -18.37 4.52 -5.63
C LYS A 116 -18.68 4.58 -7.13
N ASN A 117 -18.08 5.53 -7.84
CA ASN A 117 -18.31 5.68 -9.28
C ASN A 117 -17.80 4.46 -10.06
N ASP A 118 -16.67 3.88 -9.64
CA ASP A 118 -16.11 2.68 -10.28
C ASP A 118 -17.03 1.47 -10.07
N LEU A 119 -17.54 1.31 -8.84
CA LEU A 119 -18.48 0.24 -8.52
C LEU A 119 -19.79 0.39 -9.31
N VAL A 120 -20.34 1.60 -9.37
CA VAL A 120 -21.58 1.89 -10.14
C VAL A 120 -21.37 1.62 -11.63
N ALA A 121 -20.22 1.99 -12.20
CA ALA A 121 -19.88 1.73 -13.59
C ALA A 121 -19.85 0.22 -13.92
N LEU A 122 -19.53 -0.61 -12.93
CA LEU A 122 -19.55 -2.07 -13.02
C LEU A 122 -20.87 -2.71 -12.55
N ASN A 123 -21.90 -1.88 -12.31
CA ASN A 123 -23.19 -2.30 -11.77
C ASN A 123 -23.09 -3.04 -10.42
N ASP A 124 -22.05 -2.72 -9.63
CA ASP A 124 -21.90 -3.25 -8.28
C ASP A 124 -22.55 -2.32 -7.24
N THR A 125 -23.69 -2.74 -6.73
CA THR A 125 -24.48 -2.01 -5.72
C THR A 125 -24.29 -2.57 -4.30
N THR A 126 -23.33 -3.45 -4.11
CA THR A 126 -23.06 -4.11 -2.82
C THR A 126 -22.76 -3.05 -1.73
N PRO A 127 -23.49 -3.06 -0.58
CA PRO A 127 -23.24 -2.14 0.52
C PRO A 127 -21.81 -2.27 1.09
N HIS A 128 -21.30 -1.19 1.69
CA HIS A 128 -19.93 -1.09 2.19
C HIS A 128 -19.49 -2.30 3.03
N ASP A 129 -20.22 -2.66 4.07
CA ASP A 129 -19.83 -3.76 4.96
C ASP A 129 -19.95 -5.13 4.28
N LYS A 130 -20.94 -5.30 3.40
CA LYS A 130 -21.08 -6.50 2.57
C LYS A 130 -19.92 -6.68 1.59
N ARG A 131 -19.30 -5.58 1.12
CA ARG A 131 -18.09 -5.67 0.30
C ARG A 131 -16.91 -6.28 1.07
N TYR A 132 -16.78 -6.02 2.39
CA TYR A 132 -15.77 -6.68 3.22
C TYR A 132 -16.08 -8.15 3.49
N LEU A 133 -17.36 -8.55 3.64
CA LEU A 133 -17.74 -9.95 3.71
C LEU A 133 -17.37 -10.69 2.41
N ARG A 134 -17.69 -10.10 1.25
CA ARG A 134 -17.27 -10.62 -0.06
C ARG A 134 -15.74 -10.73 -0.17
N LEU A 135 -15.02 -9.71 0.30
CA LEU A 135 -13.54 -9.72 0.32
C LEU A 135 -12.99 -10.87 1.16
N MET A 136 -13.61 -11.18 2.30
CA MET A 136 -13.19 -12.30 3.15
C MET A 136 -13.39 -13.65 2.46
N GLU A 137 -14.56 -13.92 1.87
CA GLU A 137 -14.79 -15.15 1.10
C GLU A 137 -13.81 -15.27 -0.08
N TYR A 138 -13.64 -14.17 -0.81
CA TYR A 138 -12.74 -14.07 -1.94
C TYR A 138 -11.29 -14.42 -1.56
N THR A 139 -10.80 -13.79 -0.50
CA THR A 139 -9.42 -13.98 -0.03
C THR A 139 -9.22 -15.38 0.56
N PHE A 140 -10.22 -15.92 1.26
CA PHE A 140 -10.21 -17.29 1.76
C PHE A 140 -10.01 -18.29 0.62
N ILE A 141 -10.81 -18.19 -0.45
CA ILE A 141 -10.71 -19.06 -1.62
C ILE A 141 -9.32 -18.97 -2.25
N ILE A 142 -8.77 -17.76 -2.42
CA ILE A 142 -7.41 -17.57 -2.95
C ILE A 142 -6.37 -18.29 -2.07
N LYS A 143 -6.44 -18.08 -0.75
CA LYS A 143 -5.48 -18.67 0.20
C LYS A 143 -5.54 -20.21 0.17
N GLU A 144 -6.73 -20.77 0.18
CA GLU A 144 -6.91 -22.24 0.15
C GLU A 144 -6.42 -22.83 -1.17
N LEU A 145 -6.74 -22.22 -2.31
CA LEU A 145 -6.26 -22.68 -3.62
C LEU A 145 -4.74 -22.65 -3.75
N LEU A 146 -4.07 -21.70 -3.10
CA LEU A 146 -2.61 -21.56 -3.17
C LEU A 146 -1.86 -22.42 -2.14
N ARG A 147 -2.52 -22.81 -1.03
CA ARG A 147 -1.89 -23.57 0.06
C ARG A 147 -2.11 -25.07 -0.03
N SER A 148 -3.27 -25.48 -0.56
CA SER A 148 -3.68 -26.87 -0.55
C SER A 148 -3.43 -27.54 -1.91
N SER A 149 -2.92 -28.78 -1.88
CA SER A 149 -2.92 -29.68 -3.05
C SER A 149 -4.26 -30.37 -3.27
N GLU A 150 -5.13 -30.37 -2.24
CA GLU A 150 -6.45 -31.00 -2.30
C GLU A 150 -7.46 -30.09 -3.03
N PRO A 151 -8.49 -30.69 -3.68
CA PRO A 151 -9.56 -29.92 -4.31
C PRO A 151 -10.35 -29.13 -3.28
N LEU A 152 -10.56 -27.84 -3.54
CA LEU A 152 -11.39 -26.98 -2.74
C LEU A 152 -12.86 -27.03 -3.19
N SER A 153 -13.77 -27.36 -2.26
CA SER A 153 -15.20 -27.06 -2.40
C SER A 153 -15.59 -26.05 -1.34
N TYR A 154 -16.26 -24.98 -1.74
CA TYR A 154 -16.70 -23.88 -0.87
C TYR A 154 -18.06 -23.36 -1.32
N GLN A 155 -18.95 -23.11 -0.36
CA GLN A 155 -20.24 -22.50 -0.59
C GLN A 155 -20.44 -21.34 0.39
N GLY A 156 -20.37 -20.13 -0.14
CA GLY A 156 -20.57 -18.89 0.61
C GLY A 156 -21.74 -18.07 0.11
N GLU A 157 -21.85 -16.84 0.59
CA GLU A 157 -22.87 -15.88 0.15
C GLU A 157 -22.54 -15.33 -1.25
N PHE A 158 -21.24 -15.16 -1.56
CA PHE A 158 -20.78 -14.48 -2.80
C PHE A 158 -20.13 -15.44 -3.80
N TYR A 159 -19.55 -16.54 -3.34
CA TYR A 159 -18.82 -17.47 -4.19
C TYR A 159 -19.19 -18.92 -3.89
N VAL A 160 -19.30 -19.71 -4.97
CA VAL A 160 -19.46 -21.16 -4.90
C VAL A 160 -18.40 -21.77 -5.82
N VAL A 161 -17.61 -22.71 -5.30
CA VAL A 161 -16.66 -23.52 -6.07
C VAL A 161 -16.79 -24.98 -5.68
N ASP A 162 -16.63 -25.90 -6.64
CA ASP A 162 -16.71 -27.33 -6.39
C ASP A 162 -15.47 -28.04 -6.95
N LYS A 163 -14.77 -28.77 -6.09
CA LYS A 163 -13.58 -29.58 -6.40
C LYS A 163 -12.53 -28.85 -7.23
N LEU A 164 -12.37 -27.54 -6.98
CA LEU A 164 -11.45 -26.66 -7.72
C LEU A 164 -10.01 -26.89 -7.26
N ARG A 165 -9.09 -27.11 -8.21
CA ARG A 165 -7.66 -27.26 -7.94
C ARG A 165 -6.83 -26.17 -8.58
N MET A 166 -5.68 -25.84 -7.97
CA MET A 166 -4.68 -24.95 -8.53
C MET A 166 -3.52 -25.72 -9.16
N THR A 167 -3.20 -25.36 -10.40
CA THR A 167 -2.05 -25.92 -11.15
C THR A 167 -1.39 -24.76 -11.93
N PRO A 168 -0.06 -24.61 -11.90
CA PRO A 168 0.89 -25.38 -11.07
C PRO A 168 0.71 -25.09 -9.57
N PRO A 169 1.13 -26.00 -8.67
CA PRO A 169 1.14 -25.74 -7.24
C PRO A 169 2.17 -24.66 -6.93
N LEU A 170 1.88 -23.84 -5.90
CA LEU A 170 2.78 -22.81 -5.46
C LEU A 170 3.65 -23.32 -4.30
N PRO A 171 4.99 -23.18 -4.35
CA PRO A 171 5.87 -23.50 -3.23
C PRO A 171 5.49 -22.72 -1.96
N PRO A 172 5.56 -23.33 -0.77
CA PRO A 172 5.15 -22.68 0.49
C PRO A 172 5.83 -21.32 0.76
N GLU A 173 7.09 -21.18 0.38
CA GLU A 173 7.88 -19.94 0.53
C GLU A 173 7.38 -18.80 -0.37
N LEU A 174 6.63 -19.12 -1.43
CA LEU A 174 6.05 -18.13 -2.36
C LEU A 174 4.60 -17.77 -2.05
N ILE A 175 4.00 -18.39 -1.02
CA ILE A 175 2.63 -18.04 -0.59
C ILE A 175 2.54 -16.53 -0.33
N PRO A 176 1.53 -15.84 -0.90
CA PRO A 176 1.39 -14.39 -0.77
C PRO A 176 1.24 -13.93 0.68
N GLY A 177 1.92 -12.83 1.03
CA GLY A 177 1.49 -12.02 2.16
C GLY A 177 0.25 -11.22 1.75
N ILE A 178 -0.75 -11.20 2.63
CA ILE A 178 -2.03 -10.51 2.37
C ILE A 178 -2.05 -9.19 3.14
N PHE A 179 -2.41 -8.13 2.44
CA PHE A 179 -2.68 -6.81 2.99
C PHE A 179 -4.17 -6.49 2.77
N VAL A 180 -4.77 -5.80 3.70
CA VAL A 180 -6.13 -5.25 3.56
C VAL A 180 -6.05 -3.75 3.73
N SER A 181 -6.39 -3.01 2.69
CA SER A 181 -6.46 -1.55 2.72
C SER A 181 -7.84 -1.11 3.22
N GLY A 182 -7.85 -0.40 4.34
CA GLY A 182 -9.06 0.19 4.91
C GLY A 182 -8.93 0.41 6.41
N SER A 183 -9.34 1.60 6.87
CA SER A 183 -9.32 1.99 8.29
C SER A 183 -10.69 1.93 8.95
N SER A 184 -11.72 1.40 8.25
CA SER A 184 -13.04 1.17 8.84
C SER A 184 -13.03 -0.05 9.76
N ASP A 185 -13.97 -0.10 10.71
CA ASP A 185 -14.12 -1.26 11.60
C ASP A 185 -14.30 -2.56 10.82
N ALA A 186 -15.09 -2.53 9.73
CA ALA A 186 -15.27 -3.67 8.83
C ALA A 186 -13.94 -4.08 8.15
N GLY A 187 -13.10 -3.10 7.76
CA GLY A 187 -11.79 -3.36 7.18
C GLY A 187 -10.80 -3.98 8.17
N LEU A 188 -10.75 -3.46 9.38
CA LEU A 188 -9.92 -4.01 10.47
C LEU A 188 -10.37 -5.41 10.88
N ALA A 189 -11.69 -5.63 11.01
CA ALA A 189 -12.24 -6.96 11.29
C ALA A 189 -11.91 -7.97 10.17
N ALA A 190 -11.98 -7.56 8.90
CA ALA A 190 -11.59 -8.40 7.78
C ALA A 190 -10.09 -8.73 7.80
N ALA A 191 -9.23 -7.76 8.08
CA ALA A 191 -7.79 -8.00 8.20
C ALA A 191 -7.48 -9.01 9.32
N GLN A 192 -8.11 -8.85 10.49
CA GLN A 192 -7.96 -9.76 11.62
C GLN A 192 -8.45 -11.18 11.29
N ALA A 193 -9.65 -11.33 10.73
CA ALA A 193 -10.22 -12.62 10.35
C ALA A 193 -9.37 -13.37 9.32
N LEU A 194 -8.73 -12.64 8.42
CA LEU A 194 -7.87 -13.18 7.37
C LEU A 194 -6.42 -13.46 7.85
N GLY A 195 -6.02 -12.98 9.03
CA GLY A 195 -4.61 -12.94 9.46
C GLY A 195 -3.76 -12.12 8.48
N ALA A 196 -4.29 -11.01 8.00
CA ALA A 196 -3.68 -10.13 7.03
C ALA A 196 -3.08 -8.89 7.69
N THR A 197 -2.18 -8.21 6.99
CA THR A 197 -1.68 -6.89 7.43
C THR A 197 -2.77 -5.83 7.19
N ALA A 198 -3.19 -5.15 8.24
CA ALA A 198 -4.07 -3.99 8.12
C ALA A 198 -3.26 -2.75 7.71
N VAL A 199 -3.60 -2.15 6.57
CA VAL A 199 -2.93 -0.93 6.08
C VAL A 199 -3.86 0.26 6.19
N LYS A 200 -3.37 1.32 6.81
CA LYS A 200 -4.09 2.58 6.92
C LYS A 200 -3.25 3.78 6.48
N TYR A 201 -3.92 4.88 6.30
CA TYR A 201 -3.29 6.19 6.14
C TYR A 201 -3.16 6.79 7.53
N PRO A 202 -1.93 7.00 8.03
CA PRO A 202 -1.74 7.35 9.42
C PRO A 202 -2.19 8.79 9.72
N GLN A 203 -2.59 9.00 10.97
CA GLN A 203 -2.61 10.31 11.62
C GLN A 203 -1.20 10.64 12.15
N PRO A 204 -0.94 11.85 12.70
CA PRO A 204 0.28 12.08 13.47
C PRO A 204 0.52 10.97 14.48
N ALA A 205 1.77 10.52 14.63
CA ALA A 205 2.08 9.31 15.40
C ALA A 205 1.57 9.35 16.85
N GLU A 206 1.52 10.52 17.47
CA GLU A 206 0.97 10.70 18.82
C GLU A 206 -0.52 10.35 18.94
N ARG A 207 -1.28 10.45 17.84
CA ARG A 207 -2.73 10.13 17.77
C ARG A 207 -3.00 8.71 17.31
N GLU A 208 -1.97 7.99 16.85
CA GLU A 208 -2.11 6.61 16.43
C GLU A 208 -2.20 5.67 17.64
N PRO A 209 -3.09 4.68 17.62
CA PRO A 209 -3.15 3.65 18.65
C PRO A 209 -1.86 2.82 18.67
N ASP A 210 -1.53 2.30 19.84
CA ASP A 210 -0.47 1.29 19.99
C ASP A 210 -1.01 -0.07 19.55
N CYS A 211 -0.48 -0.60 18.46
CA CYS A 211 -0.82 -1.91 17.89
C CYS A 211 0.26 -2.96 18.15
N SER A 212 1.27 -2.65 18.97
CA SER A 212 2.43 -3.52 19.17
C SER A 212 2.06 -4.88 19.76
N ASN A 213 0.98 -4.96 20.54
CA ASN A 213 0.52 -6.13 21.27
C ASN A 213 -0.89 -6.62 20.93
N ASP A 214 -1.57 -6.04 19.95
CA ASP A 214 -2.96 -6.41 19.60
C ASP A 214 -3.07 -7.68 18.72
N GLY A 215 -1.93 -8.27 18.35
CA GLY A 215 -1.87 -9.47 17.50
C GLY A 215 -2.16 -9.23 16.03
N LEU A 216 -2.53 -8.02 15.65
CA LEU A 216 -2.76 -7.64 14.25
C LEU A 216 -1.46 -7.11 13.63
N ASP A 217 -1.09 -7.65 12.45
CA ASP A 217 0.01 -7.08 11.69
C ASP A 217 -0.43 -5.76 11.04
N SER A 218 0.27 -4.67 11.36
CA SER A 218 -0.17 -3.32 11.01
C SER A 218 0.84 -2.59 10.12
N GLY A 219 0.32 -1.79 9.20
CA GLY A 219 1.12 -0.97 8.30
C GLY A 219 0.50 0.39 8.02
N VAL A 220 1.34 1.32 7.59
CA VAL A 220 0.93 2.66 7.19
C VAL A 220 1.39 3.00 5.78
N ARG A 221 0.61 3.82 5.10
CA ARG A 221 0.99 4.41 3.84
C ARG A 221 1.27 5.90 4.03
N VAL A 222 2.50 6.33 3.68
CA VAL A 222 2.99 7.68 3.93
C VAL A 222 4.02 8.09 2.88
N GLY A 223 3.99 9.34 2.44
CA GLY A 223 5.07 9.96 1.67
C GLY A 223 6.14 10.55 2.59
N ILE A 224 7.36 10.66 2.12
CA ILE A 224 8.48 11.26 2.88
C ILE A 224 9.24 12.23 1.97
N ILE A 225 9.49 13.45 2.49
CA ILE A 225 10.41 14.43 1.90
C ILE A 225 11.32 14.91 3.03
N ALA A 226 12.57 14.48 3.00
CA ALA A 226 13.52 14.80 4.08
C ALA A 226 14.88 15.23 3.53
N ARG A 227 15.50 16.21 4.19
CA ARG A 227 16.85 16.71 3.88
C ARG A 227 17.61 16.94 5.19
N GLU A 228 18.90 17.23 5.09
CA GLU A 228 19.66 17.62 6.28
C GLU A 228 19.13 18.93 6.88
N GLN A 229 18.76 19.89 6.02
CA GLN A 229 18.22 21.18 6.40
C GLN A 229 16.69 21.19 6.32
N GLU A 230 16.02 21.54 7.40
CA GLU A 230 14.55 21.65 7.47
C GLU A 230 13.95 22.52 6.36
N GLY A 231 14.56 23.71 6.15
CA GLY A 231 14.09 24.66 5.14
C GLY A 231 14.19 24.13 3.70
N GLU A 232 15.21 23.34 3.39
CA GLU A 232 15.36 22.71 2.09
C GLU A 232 14.27 21.68 1.85
N ALA A 233 13.97 20.83 2.84
CA ALA A 233 12.90 19.83 2.74
C ALA A 233 11.54 20.50 2.45
N TRP A 234 11.22 21.57 3.15
CA TRP A 234 9.99 22.32 2.92
C TRP A 234 9.95 23.03 1.57
N HIS A 235 11.08 23.59 1.12
CA HIS A 235 11.16 24.17 -0.22
C HIS A 235 10.84 23.14 -1.31
N ILE A 236 11.42 21.94 -1.22
CA ILE A 236 11.15 20.84 -2.15
C ILE A 236 9.70 20.38 -2.05
N ALA A 237 9.15 20.28 -0.84
CA ALA A 237 7.77 19.88 -0.62
C ALA A 237 6.78 20.83 -1.30
N HIS A 238 6.94 22.13 -1.11
CA HIS A 238 6.10 23.15 -1.76
C HIS A 238 6.30 23.21 -3.28
N ALA A 239 7.53 23.00 -3.77
CA ALA A 239 7.80 22.94 -5.21
C ALA A 239 7.14 21.71 -5.86
N ARG A 240 7.15 20.55 -5.16
CA ARG A 240 6.52 19.30 -5.64
C ARG A 240 5.00 19.37 -5.59
N PHE A 241 4.45 19.95 -4.55
CA PHE A 241 3.01 20.03 -4.28
C PHE A 241 2.58 21.49 -4.05
N PRO A 242 2.60 22.32 -5.10
CA PRO A 242 2.14 23.70 -4.99
C PRO A 242 0.64 23.75 -4.65
N GLU A 243 0.18 24.85 -4.09
CA GLU A 243 -1.25 25.07 -3.85
C GLU A 243 -2.06 24.89 -5.14
N ASP A 244 -3.13 24.10 -5.06
CA ASP A 244 -4.01 23.79 -6.19
C ASP A 244 -5.48 23.91 -5.78
N ARG A 245 -6.06 25.10 -5.98
CA ARG A 245 -7.47 25.36 -5.68
C ARG A 245 -8.43 24.46 -6.47
N LYS A 246 -8.07 24.10 -7.72
CA LYS A 246 -8.87 23.17 -8.52
C LYS A 246 -8.82 21.76 -7.94
N GLY A 247 -7.64 21.31 -7.53
CA GLY A 247 -7.45 20.06 -6.82
C GLY A 247 -8.26 19.99 -5.52
N GLN A 248 -8.24 21.07 -4.72
CA GLN A 248 -9.02 21.17 -3.46
C GLN A 248 -10.53 21.05 -3.71
N LEU A 249 -11.05 21.72 -4.74
CA LEU A 249 -12.47 21.59 -5.13
C LEU A 249 -12.81 20.17 -5.60
N THR A 250 -11.93 19.55 -6.39
CA THR A 250 -12.09 18.17 -6.84
C THR A 250 -12.10 17.21 -5.66
N HIS A 251 -11.19 17.41 -4.70
CA HIS A 251 -11.14 16.65 -3.46
C HIS A 251 -12.43 16.77 -2.65
N GLN A 252 -12.94 17.99 -2.46
CA GLN A 252 -14.20 18.23 -1.76
C GLN A 252 -15.40 17.55 -2.43
N LEU A 253 -15.45 17.52 -3.76
CA LEU A 253 -16.49 16.81 -4.52
C LEU A 253 -16.34 15.29 -4.37
N ALA A 254 -15.12 14.77 -4.46
CA ALA A 254 -14.84 13.35 -4.26
C ALA A 254 -15.22 12.88 -2.86
N MET A 255 -15.01 13.73 -1.83
CA MET A 255 -15.41 13.43 -0.44
C MET A 255 -16.91 13.28 -0.26
N LYS A 256 -17.72 14.03 -0.99
CA LYS A 256 -19.19 13.92 -0.94
C LYS A 256 -19.73 12.62 -1.51
N THR A 257 -18.99 12.00 -2.41
CA THR A 257 -19.41 10.76 -3.12
C THR A 257 -18.65 9.52 -2.66
N SER A 258 -17.61 9.68 -1.84
CA SER A 258 -16.79 8.56 -1.33
C SER A 258 -17.41 7.94 -0.08
N ASP A 259 -17.51 6.60 -0.06
CA ASP A 259 -17.84 5.82 1.14
C ASP A 259 -16.59 5.58 2.02
N SER A 260 -15.42 6.06 1.59
CA SER A 260 -14.14 5.81 2.26
C SER A 260 -14.02 6.57 3.57
N GLN A 261 -13.98 5.85 4.69
CA GLN A 261 -13.84 6.43 6.01
C GLN A 261 -12.49 7.11 6.22
N TRP A 262 -11.41 6.56 5.66
CA TRP A 262 -10.07 7.14 5.81
C TRP A 262 -9.94 8.52 5.14
N HIS A 263 -10.57 8.72 3.98
CA HIS A 263 -10.66 10.04 3.35
C HIS A 263 -11.31 11.06 4.30
N LYS A 264 -12.41 10.67 4.94
CA LYS A 264 -13.11 11.55 5.90
C LYS A 264 -12.27 11.84 7.13
N GLN A 265 -11.57 10.85 7.67
CA GLN A 265 -10.70 11.00 8.84
C GLN A 265 -9.53 11.95 8.55
N LEU A 266 -8.83 11.77 7.42
CA LEU A 266 -7.73 12.66 7.03
C LEU A 266 -8.21 14.09 6.78
N SER A 267 -9.34 14.26 6.09
CA SER A 267 -9.92 15.60 5.84
C SER A 267 -10.31 16.34 7.12
N GLN A 268 -10.63 15.63 8.21
CA GLN A 268 -10.91 16.23 9.52
C GLN A 268 -9.64 16.59 10.30
N THR A 269 -8.52 15.91 10.02
CA THR A 269 -7.23 16.14 10.70
C THR A 269 -6.55 17.42 10.20
N GLY A 270 -6.75 17.81 8.92
CA GLY A 270 -6.09 18.98 8.29
C GLY A 270 -6.47 20.33 8.86
N ASN A 271 -7.57 20.46 9.55
CA ASN A 271 -8.09 21.73 10.08
C ASN A 271 -7.36 22.28 11.31
N GLY A 272 -6.19 21.79 11.71
CA GLY A 272 -5.58 22.21 12.97
C GLY A 272 -4.06 22.14 13.11
N THR A 273 -3.30 21.75 12.09
CA THR A 273 -1.83 21.69 12.20
C THR A 273 -1.18 22.99 11.71
N GLU A 274 -0.57 23.74 12.62
CA GLU A 274 0.31 24.86 12.26
C GLU A 274 1.46 24.33 11.39
N ILE A 275 1.67 24.98 10.24
CA ILE A 275 2.79 24.67 9.33
C ILE A 275 4.10 24.79 10.12
N GLY A 276 4.86 23.70 10.19
CA GLY A 276 6.16 23.66 10.86
C GLY A 276 6.17 23.18 12.32
N ALA A 277 5.02 23.02 12.98
CA ALA A 277 4.96 22.46 14.34
C ALA A 277 5.17 20.94 14.36
N SER A 278 4.71 20.21 13.31
CA SER A 278 4.85 18.77 13.13
C SER A 278 5.43 18.46 11.75
N PRO A 279 6.20 17.37 11.55
CA PRO A 279 6.61 16.94 10.22
C PRO A 279 5.42 16.43 9.38
N TYR A 280 4.26 16.19 9.99
CA TYR A 280 3.07 15.66 9.33
C TYR A 280 2.38 16.71 8.47
N TRP A 281 2.14 16.39 7.20
CA TRP A 281 1.67 17.33 6.18
C TRP A 281 0.60 16.73 5.28
N LEU A 282 -0.56 17.39 5.15
CA LEU A 282 -1.72 16.90 4.40
C LEU A 282 -1.99 17.66 3.09
N ILE A 283 -1.32 18.77 2.81
CA ILE A 283 -1.58 19.58 1.61
C ILE A 283 -1.57 18.76 0.30
N PRO A 284 -0.63 17.79 0.07
CA PRO A 284 -0.66 16.97 -1.13
C PRO A 284 -1.94 16.16 -1.27
N PHE A 285 -2.47 15.65 -0.15
CA PHE A 285 -3.74 14.93 -0.10
C PHE A 285 -4.93 15.89 -0.32
N GLU A 286 -4.95 17.05 0.32
CA GLU A 286 -6.00 18.07 0.19
C GLU A 286 -6.06 18.64 -1.23
N ASN A 287 -4.91 18.75 -1.92
CA ASN A 287 -4.81 19.15 -3.32
C ASN A 287 -5.12 18.01 -4.31
N TYR A 288 -5.52 16.82 -3.82
CA TYR A 288 -5.83 15.63 -4.64
C TYR A 288 -4.67 15.18 -5.55
N LYS A 289 -3.42 15.39 -5.09
CA LYS A 289 -2.19 14.99 -5.79
C LYS A 289 -1.67 13.63 -5.34
N THR A 290 -2.05 13.21 -4.15
CA THR A 290 -1.69 11.92 -3.56
C THR A 290 -2.82 11.41 -2.68
N PHE A 291 -2.74 10.13 -2.32
CA PHE A 291 -3.75 9.50 -1.45
C PHE A 291 -3.26 9.29 -0.01
N CYS A 292 -2.09 9.82 0.35
CA CYS A 292 -1.52 9.63 1.68
C CYS A 292 -0.97 10.94 2.26
N PRO A 293 -0.84 11.03 3.60
CA PRO A 293 -0.10 12.11 4.23
C PRO A 293 1.39 12.04 3.90
N TYR A 294 2.08 13.14 4.09
CA TYR A 294 3.53 13.24 3.97
C TYR A 294 4.17 13.57 5.31
N LEU A 295 5.40 13.10 5.51
CA LEU A 295 6.31 13.55 6.55
C LEU A 295 7.38 14.41 5.90
N VAL A 296 7.46 15.68 6.33
CA VAL A 296 8.36 16.68 5.73
C VAL A 296 9.22 17.32 6.81
N GLY A 297 10.54 17.42 6.58
CA GLY A 297 11.43 18.09 7.54
C GLY A 297 12.88 17.63 7.46
N SER A 298 13.65 17.94 8.49
CA SER A 298 15.01 17.41 8.62
C SER A 298 15.00 15.89 8.81
N TYR A 299 16.09 15.22 8.46
CA TYR A 299 16.21 13.76 8.63
C TYR A 299 15.87 13.33 10.06
N ASP A 300 16.40 14.02 11.07
CA ASP A 300 16.17 13.65 12.48
C ASP A 300 14.71 13.80 12.89
N ARG A 301 14.07 14.87 12.43
CA ARG A 301 12.68 15.16 12.76
C ARG A 301 11.72 14.15 12.13
N VAL A 302 11.95 13.82 10.85
CA VAL A 302 11.15 12.81 10.14
C VAL A 302 11.45 11.42 10.68
N ALA A 303 12.72 11.12 11.01
CA ALA A 303 13.11 9.86 11.63
C ALA A 303 12.45 9.65 13.01
N ALA A 304 12.38 10.69 13.84
CA ALA A 304 11.71 10.62 15.13
C ALA A 304 10.21 10.31 15.00
N GLU A 305 9.53 10.91 14.01
CA GLU A 305 8.13 10.62 13.76
C GLU A 305 7.93 9.19 13.23
N LEU A 306 8.80 8.74 12.32
CA LEU A 306 8.79 7.38 11.80
C LEU A 306 9.08 6.35 12.89
N ALA A 307 10.02 6.62 13.80
CA ALA A 307 10.35 5.78 14.95
C ALA A 307 9.11 5.56 15.84
N ARG A 308 8.33 6.60 16.11
CA ARG A 308 7.09 6.48 16.90
C ARG A 308 6.05 5.57 16.23
N TYR A 309 5.90 5.59 14.89
CA TYR A 309 5.04 4.61 14.20
C TYR A 309 5.57 3.18 14.39
N ILE A 310 6.88 2.99 14.24
CA ILE A 310 7.51 1.67 14.40
C ILE A 310 7.33 1.15 15.84
N GLU A 311 7.54 1.98 16.86
CA GLU A 311 7.34 1.64 18.28
C GLU A 311 5.88 1.23 18.57
N ARG A 312 4.91 1.87 17.91
CA ARG A 312 3.49 1.52 17.98
C ARG A 312 3.08 0.28 17.18
N GLY A 313 4.06 -0.46 16.61
CA GLY A 313 3.81 -1.72 15.92
C GLY A 313 3.52 -1.61 14.43
N TYR A 314 3.64 -0.43 13.81
CA TYR A 314 3.48 -0.27 12.35
C TYR A 314 4.76 -0.71 11.64
N LEU A 315 4.85 -1.99 11.31
CA LEU A 315 6.05 -2.62 10.76
C LEU A 315 6.02 -2.83 9.25
N LYS A 316 4.96 -2.39 8.58
CA LYS A 316 4.84 -2.36 7.12
C LYS A 316 4.65 -0.90 6.70
N ILE A 317 5.63 -0.35 6.00
CA ILE A 317 5.56 1.01 5.50
C ILE A 317 5.41 0.97 3.98
N ILE A 318 4.34 1.55 3.46
CA ILE A 318 4.15 1.74 2.03
C ILE A 318 4.43 3.21 1.73
N LEU A 319 5.51 3.46 1.03
CA LEU A 319 5.90 4.80 0.57
C LEU A 319 5.03 5.23 -0.60
N ASP A 320 4.83 6.53 -0.74
CA ASP A 320 4.23 7.07 -1.96
C ASP A 320 5.19 6.90 -3.17
N ILE A 321 4.73 7.27 -4.37
CA ILE A 321 5.51 7.13 -5.61
C ILE A 321 6.81 7.94 -5.50
N PRO A 322 7.99 7.30 -5.57
CA PRO A 322 9.24 8.03 -5.54
C PRO A 322 9.45 8.76 -6.88
N PRO A 323 9.65 10.08 -6.88
CA PRO A 323 9.83 10.84 -8.12
C PRO A 323 11.18 10.61 -8.78
N THR A 324 12.19 10.28 -7.99
CA THR A 324 13.57 10.03 -8.46
C THR A 324 14.26 8.99 -7.56
N ARG A 325 15.39 8.45 -8.04
CA ARG A 325 16.28 7.59 -7.26
C ARG A 325 16.81 8.31 -6.01
N GLU A 326 17.20 9.57 -6.17
CA GLU A 326 17.76 10.39 -5.09
C GLU A 326 16.78 10.54 -3.91
N GLU A 327 15.47 10.68 -4.17
CA GLU A 327 14.48 10.74 -3.10
C GLU A 327 14.46 9.45 -2.25
N LEU A 328 14.65 8.29 -2.86
CA LEU A 328 14.77 7.04 -2.12
C LEU A 328 16.07 6.97 -1.29
N GLU A 329 17.14 7.57 -1.75
CA GLU A 329 18.40 7.67 -1.00
C GLU A 329 18.21 8.55 0.26
N HIS A 330 17.52 9.69 0.14
CA HIS A 330 17.13 10.52 1.28
C HIS A 330 16.21 9.79 2.26
N ILE A 331 15.23 9.06 1.75
CA ILE A 331 14.32 8.23 2.55
C ILE A 331 15.10 7.15 3.32
N ASN A 332 16.13 6.55 2.73
CA ASN A 332 16.98 5.56 3.40
C ASN A 332 17.74 6.13 4.59
N VAL A 333 18.18 7.40 4.52
CA VAL A 333 18.78 8.09 5.67
C VAL A 333 17.79 8.18 6.82
N VAL A 334 16.54 8.55 6.53
CA VAL A 334 15.47 8.62 7.55
C VAL A 334 15.25 7.25 8.19
N PHE A 335 15.12 6.17 7.41
CA PHE A 335 14.94 4.83 7.94
C PHE A 335 16.12 4.36 8.80
N THR A 336 17.33 4.72 8.43
CA THR A 336 18.52 4.38 9.21
C THR A 336 18.49 5.05 10.57
N ARG A 337 18.26 6.40 10.61
CA ARG A 337 18.15 7.15 11.86
C ARG A 337 16.96 6.69 12.73
N ALA A 338 15.80 6.43 12.12
CA ALA A 338 14.63 5.95 12.84
C ALA A 338 14.89 4.60 13.55
N LYS A 339 15.61 3.68 12.90
CA LYS A 339 15.97 2.39 13.50
C LYS A 339 16.93 2.54 14.68
N GLU A 340 17.93 3.42 14.56
CA GLU A 340 18.84 3.73 15.66
C GLU A 340 18.07 4.24 16.88
N MET A 341 17.04 5.09 16.68
CA MET A 341 16.17 5.60 17.76
C MET A 341 15.34 4.52 18.44
N VAL A 342 14.79 3.55 17.68
CA VAL A 342 13.97 2.46 18.22
C VAL A 342 14.80 1.40 18.96
N THR A 343 16.08 1.25 18.63
CA THR A 343 16.98 0.26 19.21
C THR A 343 17.82 0.79 20.37
N ALA A 344 17.83 2.09 20.61
CA ALA A 344 18.52 2.78 21.69
C ALA A 344 17.70 2.73 23.00
#